data_98b6854c4b58285a0138656ab69a585c
#
_entry.id   98b6854c4b58285a0138656ab69a585c
#
_cell.length_a   1.000
_cell.length_b   1.000
_cell.length_c   1.000
_cell.angle_alpha   90.00
_cell.angle_beta   90.00
_cell.angle_gamma   90.00
#
_symmetry.space_group_name_H-M   'P 1'
#
loop_
_entity.id
_entity.type
_entity.pdbx_description
1 polymer ?
#
loop_
_entity_poly.entity_id
_entity_poly.type
_entity_poly.pdbx_seq_one_letter_code
_entity_poly.pdbx_strand_id
1 'polypeptide(L)'
;MGAGALFKMVSSGVDVRKVQAHVRKPFRFFLCGDPALVAEFRALMLSGQTDEALALEAAACLETLDSNAPAARSAAPDARAIVFLGRKTDASDAHLAHLEPLKLPILALTVDDTAVPSAPASAPAPGSWAEYVVPEISRDALRKTVFPHLIECSHGVEIAVGRRLCPLREAAAAKLTRDASGNALKVALASAVVDHIPIVGVVLGAVASAGDTVVITALQMMLLLQIQATYGKDPDVQRMWQLLPVIGGGLGWRALARELVGFVPMAGIPIKGAIAYAGTIVVGEGVAFFLENGKHMSKVQASALYERTKNDAMQFARDVIGKLRGN
;
A
#
# COMPACT_ATOMS: atom_id res chain seq x y z
N MET A 1 -23.37 24.16 -2.51
CA MET A 1 -23.74 22.80 -2.07
C MET A 1 -23.47 22.69 -0.58
N GLY A 2 -24.48 22.31 0.25
CA GLY A 2 -24.27 22.15 1.68
C GLY A 2 -23.44 20.88 1.97
N ALA A 3 -22.65 20.91 3.06
CA ALA A 3 -21.78 19.79 3.48
C ALA A 3 -22.51 18.43 3.56
N GLY A 4 -23.80 18.44 3.92
CA GLY A 4 -24.62 17.22 3.99
C GLY A 4 -24.95 16.61 2.61
N ALA A 5 -25.11 17.44 1.56
CA ALA A 5 -25.38 16.94 0.21
C ALA A 5 -24.12 16.33 -0.41
N LEU A 6 -22.95 16.96 -0.18
CA LEU A 6 -21.67 16.43 -0.58
C LEU A 6 -21.39 15.08 0.12
N PHE A 7 -21.70 15.00 1.40
CA PHE A 7 -21.60 13.78 2.19
C PHE A 7 -22.43 12.63 1.61
N LYS A 8 -23.71 12.88 1.35
CA LYS A 8 -24.62 11.86 0.83
C LYS A 8 -24.17 11.36 -0.57
N MET A 9 -23.65 12.26 -1.39
CA MET A 9 -23.15 11.95 -2.72
C MET A 9 -21.82 11.14 -2.67
N VAL A 10 -20.91 11.50 -1.76
CA VAL A 10 -19.65 10.77 -1.59
C VAL A 10 -19.89 9.42 -0.92
N SER A 11 -20.73 9.36 0.12
CA SER A 11 -21.04 8.10 0.82
C SER A 11 -21.75 7.08 -0.07
N SER A 12 -22.56 7.52 -1.05
CA SER A 12 -23.18 6.62 -2.05
C SER A 12 -22.16 6.03 -3.04
N GLY A 13 -21.02 6.67 -3.25
CA GLY A 13 -19.92 6.18 -4.10
C GLY A 13 -18.91 5.27 -3.37
N VAL A 14 -18.98 5.20 -2.04
CA VAL A 14 -18.07 4.39 -1.21
C VAL A 14 -18.69 3.05 -0.90
N ASP A 15 -18.20 2.00 -1.56
CA ASP A 15 -18.69 0.64 -1.37
C ASP A 15 -17.86 -0.10 -0.28
N VAL A 16 -18.34 -0.03 0.96
CA VAL A 16 -17.74 -0.73 2.11
C VAL A 16 -17.65 -2.25 1.87
N ARG A 17 -18.60 -2.82 1.11
CA ARG A 17 -18.60 -4.27 0.81
C ARG A 17 -17.37 -4.68 0.00
N LYS A 18 -16.87 -3.80 -0.87
CA LYS A 18 -15.63 -4.06 -1.61
C LYS A 18 -14.43 -4.15 -0.67
N VAL A 19 -14.33 -3.27 0.31
CA VAL A 19 -13.25 -3.33 1.31
C VAL A 19 -13.37 -4.61 2.14
N GLN A 20 -14.57 -4.97 2.58
CA GLN A 20 -14.84 -6.22 3.30
C GLN A 20 -14.47 -7.45 2.48
N ALA A 21 -14.75 -7.45 1.18
CA ALA A 21 -14.35 -8.53 0.29
C ALA A 21 -12.81 -8.65 0.20
N HIS A 22 -12.08 -7.52 0.16
CA HIS A 22 -10.62 -7.54 0.15
C HIS A 22 -10.01 -8.02 1.48
N VAL A 23 -10.65 -7.70 2.62
CA VAL A 23 -10.26 -8.21 3.94
C VAL A 23 -10.24 -9.74 3.98
N ARG A 24 -11.22 -10.38 3.33
CA ARG A 24 -11.41 -11.85 3.35
C ARG A 24 -10.61 -12.60 2.30
N LYS A 25 -9.91 -11.92 1.40
CA LYS A 25 -9.14 -12.57 0.34
C LYS A 25 -8.10 -13.51 0.94
N PRO A 26 -7.97 -14.74 0.44
CA PRO A 26 -6.92 -15.65 0.85
C PRO A 26 -5.58 -15.21 0.24
N PHE A 27 -4.53 -15.41 0.99
CA PHE A 27 -3.15 -15.29 0.52
C PHE A 27 -2.25 -16.25 1.30
N ARG A 28 -1.09 -16.56 0.74
CA ARG A 28 -0.09 -17.43 1.36
C ARG A 28 1.31 -16.99 0.97
N PHE A 29 2.22 -17.00 1.95
CA PHE A 29 3.65 -16.90 1.76
C PHE A 29 4.30 -18.23 2.09
N PHE A 30 5.19 -18.67 1.24
CA PHE A 30 6.02 -19.83 1.52
C PHE A 30 7.33 -19.38 2.15
N LEU A 31 7.75 -20.09 3.19
CA LEU A 31 9.00 -19.87 3.90
C LEU A 31 9.88 -21.11 3.72
N CYS A 32 11.16 -20.92 3.35
CA CYS A 32 12.12 -22.02 3.20
C CYS A 32 13.55 -21.56 3.49
N GLY A 33 14.48 -22.47 3.61
CA GLY A 33 15.89 -22.20 3.89
C GLY A 33 16.32 -22.68 5.27
N ASP A 34 17.21 -21.94 5.95
CA ASP A 34 17.69 -22.28 7.30
C ASP A 34 16.53 -22.36 8.30
N PRO A 35 16.33 -23.50 8.99
CA PRO A 35 15.20 -23.68 9.88
C PRO A 35 15.13 -22.68 11.04
N ALA A 36 16.28 -22.23 11.55
CA ALA A 36 16.33 -21.28 12.65
C ALA A 36 15.89 -19.89 12.17
N LEU A 37 16.37 -19.44 11.01
CA LEU A 37 15.99 -18.18 10.40
C LEU A 37 14.51 -18.19 9.97
N VAL A 38 14.02 -19.31 9.43
CA VAL A 38 12.59 -19.49 9.09
C VAL A 38 11.72 -19.35 10.34
N ALA A 39 12.13 -19.98 11.46
CA ALA A 39 11.39 -19.88 12.73
C ALA A 39 11.40 -18.43 13.27
N GLU A 40 12.54 -17.75 13.20
CA GLU A 40 12.70 -16.35 13.63
C GLU A 40 11.85 -15.41 12.77
N PHE A 41 11.91 -15.52 11.44
CA PHE A 41 11.10 -14.74 10.52
C PHE A 41 9.60 -14.99 10.73
N ARG A 42 9.20 -16.27 10.89
CA ARG A 42 7.82 -16.63 11.19
C ARG A 42 7.35 -16.00 12.50
N ALA A 43 8.16 -16.05 13.56
CA ALA A 43 7.84 -15.43 14.84
C ALA A 43 7.67 -13.91 14.71
N LEU A 44 8.56 -13.25 13.96
CA LEU A 44 8.44 -11.82 13.65
C LEU A 44 7.13 -11.53 12.92
N MET A 45 6.81 -12.28 11.85
CA MET A 45 5.60 -12.05 11.06
C MET A 45 4.31 -12.23 11.84
N LEU A 46 4.29 -13.10 12.84
CA LEU A 46 3.14 -13.35 13.73
C LEU A 46 3.09 -12.39 14.91
N SER A 47 4.11 -11.57 15.11
CA SER A 47 4.17 -10.64 16.25
C SER A 47 3.14 -9.51 16.13
N GLY A 48 2.72 -8.98 17.31
CA GLY A 48 1.87 -7.80 17.39
C GLY A 48 0.37 -8.03 17.11
N GLN A 49 -0.06 -9.26 16.78
CA GLN A 49 -1.48 -9.58 16.64
C GLN A 49 -2.09 -9.86 18.03
N THR A 50 -3.08 -9.06 18.39
CA THR A 50 -3.77 -9.17 19.70
C THR A 50 -5.14 -9.86 19.60
N ASP A 51 -5.68 -10.00 18.40
CA ASP A 51 -6.91 -10.74 18.13
C ASP A 51 -6.58 -12.20 17.85
N GLU A 52 -7.11 -13.10 18.70
CA GLU A 52 -6.81 -14.52 18.64
C GLU A 52 -7.27 -15.18 17.31
N ALA A 53 -8.43 -14.79 16.80
CA ALA A 53 -8.93 -15.31 15.53
C ALA A 53 -8.03 -14.89 14.37
N LEU A 54 -7.62 -13.61 14.34
CA LEU A 54 -6.68 -13.12 13.34
C LEU A 54 -5.28 -13.72 13.49
N ALA A 55 -4.85 -14.06 14.70
CA ALA A 55 -3.57 -14.74 14.93
C ALA A 55 -3.56 -16.14 14.33
N LEU A 56 -4.66 -16.89 14.47
CA LEU A 56 -4.84 -18.20 13.83
C LEU A 56 -4.85 -18.09 12.30
N GLU A 57 -5.59 -17.12 11.76
CA GLU A 57 -5.58 -16.83 10.31
C GLU A 57 -4.19 -16.45 9.81
N ALA A 58 -3.45 -15.62 10.56
CA ALA A 58 -2.09 -15.22 10.23
C ALA A 58 -1.13 -16.42 10.16
N ALA A 59 -1.22 -17.33 11.14
CA ALA A 59 -0.41 -18.54 11.18
C ALA A 59 -0.65 -19.44 9.95
N ALA A 60 -1.91 -19.51 9.48
CA ALA A 60 -2.28 -20.29 8.30
C ALA A 60 -1.81 -19.66 6.97
N CYS A 61 -1.48 -18.37 6.97
CA CYS A 61 -0.95 -17.68 5.78
C CYS A 61 0.56 -17.91 5.56
N LEU A 62 1.26 -18.50 6.52
CA LEU A 62 2.70 -18.75 6.49
C LEU A 62 2.95 -20.26 6.44
N GLU A 63 3.28 -20.80 5.29
CA GLU A 63 3.57 -22.22 5.08
C GLU A 63 5.07 -22.44 4.91
N THR A 64 5.63 -23.40 5.66
CA THR A 64 7.05 -23.77 5.51
C THR A 64 7.16 -24.84 4.41
N LEU A 65 8.02 -24.58 3.42
CA LEU A 65 8.43 -25.55 2.41
C LEU A 65 9.69 -26.27 2.88
N ASP A 66 9.74 -27.58 2.64
CA ASP A 66 10.98 -28.32 2.75
C ASP A 66 11.89 -27.95 1.58
N SER A 67 13.04 -27.35 1.88
CA SER A 67 14.03 -26.95 0.87
C SER A 67 14.66 -28.12 0.11
N ASN A 68 14.52 -29.35 0.63
CA ASN A 68 15.06 -30.57 0.03
C ASN A 68 14.00 -31.39 -0.73
N ALA A 69 12.72 -31.08 -0.56
CA ALA A 69 11.67 -31.75 -1.32
C ALA A 69 11.48 -31.05 -2.68
N PRO A 70 11.54 -31.80 -3.80
CA PRO A 70 11.23 -31.23 -5.08
C PRO A 70 9.84 -30.60 -5.02
N ALA A 71 9.73 -29.37 -5.50
CA ALA A 71 8.48 -28.63 -5.57
C ALA A 71 7.49 -29.31 -6.54
N ALA A 72 6.99 -30.48 -6.15
CA ALA A 72 6.01 -31.27 -6.92
C ALA A 72 4.63 -30.65 -6.95
N ARG A 73 4.45 -29.45 -6.37
CA ARG A 73 3.15 -28.79 -6.29
C ARG A 73 3.14 -27.53 -7.14
N SER A 74 2.23 -27.50 -8.08
CA SER A 74 1.75 -26.24 -8.63
C SER A 74 1.44 -25.30 -7.46
N ALA A 75 1.92 -24.05 -7.54
CA ALA A 75 1.63 -23.08 -6.49
C ALA A 75 0.11 -22.96 -6.29
N ALA A 76 -0.32 -22.97 -5.02
CA ALA A 76 -1.71 -22.74 -4.70
C ALA A 76 -2.17 -21.37 -5.26
N PRO A 77 -3.41 -21.21 -5.72
CA PRO A 77 -3.89 -19.97 -6.34
C PRO A 77 -3.77 -18.73 -5.44
N ASP A 78 -3.71 -18.94 -4.14
CA ASP A 78 -3.54 -17.92 -3.12
C ASP A 78 -2.07 -17.63 -2.77
N ALA A 79 -1.11 -18.40 -3.30
CA ALA A 79 0.31 -18.15 -3.10
C ALA A 79 0.75 -16.82 -3.73
N ARG A 80 1.57 -16.05 -3.02
CA ARG A 80 2.00 -14.71 -3.44
C ARG A 80 3.51 -14.58 -3.62
N ALA A 81 4.27 -15.17 -2.72
CA ALA A 81 5.74 -15.13 -2.77
C ALA A 81 6.35 -16.29 -1.99
N ILE A 82 7.61 -16.55 -2.28
CA ILE A 82 8.49 -17.41 -1.49
C ILE A 82 9.52 -16.49 -0.81
N VAL A 83 9.73 -16.69 0.48
CA VAL A 83 10.80 -16.06 1.24
C VAL A 83 11.81 -17.15 1.56
N PHE A 84 12.96 -17.10 0.90
CA PHE A 84 14.10 -17.96 1.20
C PHE A 84 15.01 -17.27 2.21
N LEU A 85 15.33 -17.96 3.28
CA LEU A 85 16.16 -17.43 4.38
C LEU A 85 17.43 -18.24 4.48
N GLY A 86 18.56 -17.57 4.35
CA GLY A 86 19.87 -18.19 4.40
C GLY A 86 20.92 -17.29 5.04
N ARG A 87 22.05 -17.91 5.40
CA ARG A 87 23.28 -17.19 5.76
C ARG A 87 24.14 -17.03 4.51
N LYS A 88 25.13 -16.16 4.59
CA LYS A 88 26.05 -15.86 3.45
C LYS A 88 26.63 -17.08 2.75
N THR A 89 26.70 -18.22 3.45
CA THR A 89 27.22 -19.49 2.93
C THR A 89 26.16 -20.37 2.26
N ASP A 90 24.87 -20.07 2.48
CA ASP A 90 23.76 -20.98 2.14
C ASP A 90 23.03 -20.59 0.86
N ALA A 91 23.07 -19.32 0.46
CA ALA A 91 22.41 -18.82 -0.75
C ALA A 91 23.24 -19.17 -1.98
N SER A 92 23.12 -20.42 -2.47
CA SER A 92 23.63 -20.81 -3.79
C SER A 92 22.50 -20.76 -4.80
N ASP A 93 22.81 -20.35 -6.03
CA ASP A 93 21.89 -20.37 -7.17
C ASP A 93 21.19 -21.73 -7.34
N ALA A 94 21.88 -22.82 -6.98
CA ALA A 94 21.36 -24.18 -7.03
C ALA A 94 20.17 -24.41 -6.07
N HIS A 95 20.18 -23.79 -4.87
CA HIS A 95 19.08 -23.91 -3.91
C HIS A 95 17.84 -23.09 -4.31
N LEU A 96 18.02 -22.03 -5.09
CA LEU A 96 16.91 -21.21 -5.58
C LEU A 96 16.31 -21.76 -6.87
N ALA A 97 17.12 -22.38 -7.72
CA ALA A 97 16.69 -22.92 -9.00
C ALA A 97 15.57 -23.97 -8.89
N HIS A 98 15.55 -24.78 -7.79
CA HIS A 98 14.47 -25.76 -7.60
C HIS A 98 13.12 -25.13 -7.20
N LEU A 99 13.10 -23.86 -6.76
CA LEU A 99 11.89 -23.11 -6.43
C LEU A 99 11.28 -22.39 -7.65
N GLU A 100 12.07 -22.14 -8.70
CA GLU A 100 11.61 -21.44 -9.92
C GLU A 100 10.40 -22.11 -10.60
N PRO A 101 10.26 -23.46 -10.64
CA PRO A 101 9.10 -24.11 -11.23
C PRO A 101 7.76 -23.72 -10.58
N LEU A 102 7.76 -23.21 -9.34
CA LEU A 102 6.56 -22.69 -8.67
C LEU A 102 6.04 -21.40 -9.31
N LYS A 103 6.86 -20.74 -10.15
CA LYS A 103 6.52 -19.48 -10.84
C LYS A 103 6.04 -18.36 -9.90
N LEU A 104 6.54 -18.35 -8.67
CA LEU A 104 6.31 -17.29 -7.70
C LEU A 104 7.52 -16.35 -7.63
N PRO A 105 7.32 -15.10 -7.23
CA PRO A 105 8.44 -14.23 -6.85
C PRO A 105 9.19 -14.82 -5.65
N ILE A 106 10.53 -14.85 -5.69
CA ILE A 106 11.37 -15.37 -4.61
C ILE A 106 12.19 -14.22 -4.03
N LEU A 107 11.96 -13.92 -2.75
CA LEU A 107 12.76 -12.99 -1.98
C LEU A 107 13.81 -13.80 -1.22
N ALA A 108 15.06 -13.74 -1.67
CA ALA A 108 16.18 -14.44 -1.04
C ALA A 108 16.85 -13.53 0.01
N LEU A 109 16.57 -13.79 1.29
CA LEU A 109 17.10 -13.05 2.43
C LEU A 109 18.38 -13.69 2.92
N THR A 110 19.49 -12.99 2.74
CA THR A 110 20.80 -13.32 3.31
C THR A 110 20.99 -12.55 4.62
N VAL A 111 21.10 -13.26 5.73
CA VAL A 111 21.40 -12.66 7.03
C VAL A 111 22.91 -12.64 7.25
N ASP A 112 23.47 -11.42 7.31
CA ASP A 112 24.90 -11.15 7.53
C ASP A 112 25.06 -9.92 8.44
N ASP A 113 25.44 -10.14 9.69
CA ASP A 113 25.59 -9.12 10.73
C ASP A 113 26.71 -8.11 10.45
N THR A 114 27.60 -8.42 9.50
CA THR A 114 28.68 -7.55 9.07
C THR A 114 28.40 -6.76 7.80
N ALA A 115 27.33 -7.09 7.09
CA ALA A 115 27.02 -6.49 5.81
C ALA A 115 26.22 -5.18 5.94
N VAL A 116 26.40 -4.32 4.94
CA VAL A 116 25.53 -3.15 4.78
C VAL A 116 24.18 -3.64 4.18
N PRO A 117 23.04 -3.30 4.79
CA PRO A 117 21.74 -3.68 4.28
C PRO A 117 21.55 -3.29 2.81
N SER A 118 21.13 -4.22 1.99
CA SER A 118 20.86 -3.98 0.58
C SER A 118 19.56 -4.63 0.12
N ALA A 119 18.90 -4.00 -0.84
CA ALA A 119 17.70 -4.50 -1.48
C ALA A 119 17.73 -4.12 -2.97
N PRO A 120 17.08 -4.90 -3.84
CA PRO A 120 16.92 -4.53 -5.25
C PRO A 120 16.04 -3.29 -5.40
N ALA A 121 16.06 -2.65 -6.56
CA ALA A 121 15.24 -1.48 -6.86
C ALA A 121 13.73 -1.80 -6.96
N SER A 122 13.39 -3.07 -7.24
CA SER A 122 12.00 -3.54 -7.38
C SER A 122 11.86 -4.98 -6.91
N ALA A 123 10.64 -5.38 -6.57
CA ALA A 123 10.31 -6.76 -6.24
C ALA A 123 10.62 -7.70 -7.43
N PRO A 124 11.01 -8.97 -7.16
CA PRO A 124 11.24 -9.96 -8.21
C PRO A 124 9.94 -10.27 -8.96
N ALA A 125 10.07 -10.54 -10.26
CA ALA A 125 8.95 -11.00 -11.08
C ALA A 125 8.58 -12.45 -10.74
N PRO A 126 7.36 -12.91 -11.07
CA PRO A 126 6.99 -14.32 -10.95
C PRO A 126 7.98 -15.24 -11.68
N GLY A 127 8.50 -16.26 -10.99
CA GLY A 127 9.50 -17.19 -11.51
C GLY A 127 10.92 -16.64 -11.54
N SER A 128 11.18 -15.52 -10.89
CA SER A 128 12.52 -14.98 -10.68
C SER A 128 12.80 -14.74 -9.19
N TRP A 129 14.06 -14.51 -8.87
CA TRP A 129 14.47 -14.21 -7.51
C TRP A 129 15.29 -12.91 -7.42
N ALA A 130 15.32 -12.34 -6.22
CA ALA A 130 16.15 -11.19 -5.92
C ALA A 130 16.73 -11.31 -4.52
N GLU A 131 18.00 -10.91 -4.37
CA GLU A 131 18.72 -10.98 -3.09
C GLU A 131 18.46 -9.74 -2.25
N TYR A 132 18.28 -9.99 -0.96
CA TYR A 132 18.17 -8.99 0.10
C TYR A 132 19.20 -9.32 1.17
N VAL A 133 20.07 -8.39 1.49
CA VAL A 133 21.03 -8.56 2.57
C VAL A 133 20.57 -7.74 3.77
N VAL A 134 20.45 -8.40 4.92
CA VAL A 134 19.99 -7.77 6.17
C VAL A 134 20.90 -8.20 7.32
N PRO A 135 21.17 -7.33 8.31
CA PRO A 135 22.02 -7.69 9.44
C PRO A 135 21.38 -8.68 10.40
N GLU A 136 20.04 -8.61 10.50
CA GLU A 136 19.23 -9.41 11.42
C GLU A 136 17.78 -9.50 10.93
N ILE A 137 17.03 -10.47 11.46
CA ILE A 137 15.59 -10.57 11.23
C ILE A 137 14.84 -9.75 12.28
N SER A 138 14.76 -8.45 12.03
CA SER A 138 14.01 -7.52 12.89
C SER A 138 13.06 -6.66 12.05
N ARG A 139 12.02 -6.10 12.71
CA ARG A 139 11.08 -5.20 12.02
C ARG A 139 11.83 -4.01 11.40
N ASP A 140 12.79 -3.42 12.11
CA ASP A 140 13.52 -2.24 11.65
C ASP A 140 14.42 -2.54 10.45
N ALA A 141 15.08 -3.69 10.44
CA ALA A 141 15.91 -4.12 9.31
C ALA A 141 15.09 -4.41 8.06
N LEU A 142 13.90 -5.03 8.21
CA LEU A 142 13.08 -5.48 7.08
C LEU A 142 12.09 -4.43 6.55
N ARG A 143 11.70 -3.43 7.36
CA ARG A 143 10.64 -2.46 7.00
C ARG A 143 10.93 -1.62 5.77
N LYS A 144 12.21 -1.35 5.49
CA LYS A 144 12.62 -0.51 4.33
C LYS A 144 13.12 -1.32 3.14
N THR A 145 13.42 -2.59 3.35
CA THR A 145 14.08 -3.45 2.37
C THR A 145 13.13 -4.52 1.83
N VAL A 146 12.64 -5.39 2.71
CA VAL A 146 11.89 -6.60 2.34
C VAL A 146 10.37 -6.38 2.33
N PHE A 147 9.82 -5.72 3.36
CA PHE A 147 8.38 -5.58 3.52
C PHE A 147 7.69 -4.85 2.37
N PRO A 148 8.25 -3.75 1.79
CA PRO A 148 7.67 -3.11 0.63
C PRO A 148 7.54 -4.06 -0.57
N HIS A 149 8.58 -4.84 -0.85
CA HIS A 149 8.58 -5.78 -1.98
C HIS A 149 7.68 -6.99 -1.73
N LEU A 150 7.58 -7.47 -0.48
CA LEU A 150 6.63 -8.52 -0.14
C LEU A 150 5.17 -8.06 -0.36
N ILE A 151 4.88 -6.79 -0.07
CA ILE A 151 3.58 -6.18 -0.39
C ILE A 151 3.38 -5.99 -1.90
N GLU A 152 4.42 -5.64 -2.65
CA GLU A 152 4.33 -5.56 -4.12
C GLU A 152 4.00 -6.93 -4.73
N CYS A 153 4.58 -8.01 -4.22
CA CYS A 153 4.22 -9.38 -4.60
C CYS A 153 2.77 -9.76 -4.20
N SER A 154 2.16 -9.02 -3.28
CA SER A 154 0.82 -9.27 -2.73
C SER A 154 -0.29 -8.50 -3.44
N HIS A 155 -0.12 -8.21 -4.74
CA HIS A 155 -1.08 -7.41 -5.51
C HIS A 155 -2.53 -7.90 -5.36
N GLY A 156 -3.41 -6.97 -4.98
CA GLY A 156 -4.85 -7.20 -4.79
C GLY A 156 -5.24 -7.88 -3.48
N VAL A 157 -4.28 -8.16 -2.58
CA VAL A 157 -4.51 -8.73 -1.24
C VAL A 157 -3.84 -7.92 -0.13
N GLU A 158 -3.34 -6.72 -0.41
CA GLU A 158 -2.56 -5.87 0.49
C GLU A 158 -3.30 -5.62 1.82
N ILE A 159 -4.63 -5.40 1.76
CA ILE A 159 -5.48 -5.20 2.94
C ILE A 159 -5.49 -6.47 3.81
N ALA A 160 -5.69 -7.64 3.19
CA ALA A 160 -5.72 -8.91 3.89
C ALA A 160 -4.37 -9.23 4.55
N VAL A 161 -3.26 -8.92 3.85
CA VAL A 161 -1.90 -9.11 4.34
C VAL A 161 -1.64 -8.24 5.57
N GLY A 162 -1.84 -6.93 5.50
CA GLY A 162 -1.61 -6.04 6.63
C GLY A 162 -2.55 -6.32 7.81
N ARG A 163 -3.80 -6.75 7.55
CA ARG A 163 -4.75 -7.11 8.60
C ARG A 163 -4.27 -8.30 9.43
N ARG A 164 -3.76 -9.35 8.79
CA ARG A 164 -3.30 -10.57 9.47
C ARG A 164 -1.87 -10.48 9.97
N LEU A 165 -0.97 -9.91 9.16
CA LEU A 165 0.46 -9.82 9.47
C LEU A 165 0.83 -8.39 9.89
N CYS A 166 0.77 -8.12 11.21
CA CYS A 166 0.96 -6.77 11.77
C CYS A 166 2.27 -6.08 11.35
N PRO A 167 3.43 -6.76 11.21
CA PRO A 167 4.65 -6.14 10.75
C PRO A 167 4.55 -5.52 9.36
N LEU A 168 3.64 -6.01 8.50
CA LEU A 168 3.44 -5.53 7.13
C LEU A 168 2.44 -4.38 7.00
N ARG A 169 1.78 -3.94 8.09
CA ARG A 169 0.75 -2.89 8.07
C ARG A 169 1.23 -1.59 7.45
N GLU A 170 2.40 -1.12 7.88
CA GLU A 170 3.01 0.13 7.37
C GLU A 170 3.25 0.04 5.86
N ALA A 171 3.88 -1.04 5.39
CA ALA A 171 4.16 -1.25 3.97
C ALA A 171 2.88 -1.38 3.13
N ALA A 172 1.87 -2.10 3.64
CA ALA A 172 0.57 -2.24 2.98
C ALA A 172 -0.18 -0.89 2.90
N ALA A 173 -0.22 -0.13 3.99
CA ALA A 173 -0.82 1.20 4.01
C ALA A 173 -0.11 2.17 3.06
N ALA A 174 1.23 2.13 3.02
CA ALA A 174 2.03 2.93 2.10
C ALA A 174 1.75 2.59 0.62
N LYS A 175 1.61 1.29 0.28
CA LYS A 175 1.25 0.85 -1.08
C LYS A 175 -0.15 1.34 -1.46
N LEU A 176 -1.15 1.13 -0.60
CA LEU A 176 -2.53 1.60 -0.83
C LEU A 176 -2.58 3.12 -0.99
N THR A 177 -1.80 3.85 -0.20
CA THR A 177 -1.70 5.31 -0.27
C THR A 177 -1.10 5.76 -1.60
N ARG A 178 0.01 5.15 -2.05
CA ARG A 178 0.63 5.46 -3.36
C ARG A 178 -0.33 5.19 -4.51
N ASP A 179 -1.03 4.05 -4.50
CA ASP A 179 -1.97 3.68 -5.55
C ASP A 179 -3.16 4.65 -5.62
N ALA A 180 -3.74 5.00 -4.47
CA ALA A 180 -4.83 5.98 -4.39
C ALA A 180 -4.37 7.37 -4.85
N SER A 181 -3.16 7.79 -4.48
CA SER A 181 -2.58 9.08 -4.89
C SER A 181 -2.33 9.13 -6.39
N GLY A 182 -1.80 8.06 -6.98
CA GLY A 182 -1.66 7.93 -8.42
C GLY A 182 -3.00 8.00 -9.17
N ASN A 183 -4.05 7.40 -8.61
CA ASN A 183 -5.39 7.50 -9.17
C ASN A 183 -5.97 8.91 -9.03
N ALA A 184 -5.78 9.58 -7.90
CA ALA A 184 -6.18 10.98 -7.70
C ALA A 184 -5.49 11.92 -8.70
N LEU A 185 -4.19 11.72 -8.95
CA LEU A 185 -3.43 12.43 -9.99
C LEU A 185 -4.06 12.23 -11.37
N LYS A 186 -4.33 10.97 -11.76
CA LYS A 186 -4.93 10.65 -13.06
C LYS A 186 -6.29 11.30 -13.24
N VAL A 187 -7.14 11.27 -12.21
CA VAL A 187 -8.47 11.93 -12.22
C VAL A 187 -8.30 13.43 -12.42
N ALA A 188 -7.42 14.09 -11.65
CA ALA A 188 -7.17 15.52 -11.75
C ALA A 188 -6.59 15.95 -13.12
N LEU A 189 -5.77 15.09 -13.73
CA LEU A 189 -5.24 15.34 -15.08
C LEU A 189 -6.30 15.10 -16.17
N ALA A 190 -7.09 14.03 -16.05
CA ALA A 190 -8.12 13.69 -17.02
C ALA A 190 -9.20 14.78 -17.14
N SER A 191 -9.61 15.37 -16.02
CA SER A 191 -10.57 16.46 -16.01
C SER A 191 -10.05 17.75 -16.60
N ALA A 192 -8.73 17.90 -16.68
CA ALA A 192 -8.11 19.08 -17.28
C ALA A 192 -7.93 18.95 -18.81
N VAL A 193 -8.12 17.74 -19.37
CA VAL A 193 -7.99 17.41 -20.81
C VAL A 193 -9.33 16.83 -21.30
N VAL A 194 -10.38 17.64 -21.23
CA VAL A 194 -11.81 17.21 -21.30
C VAL A 194 -12.24 16.50 -22.60
N ASP A 195 -11.42 16.39 -23.65
CA ASP A 195 -11.94 15.92 -24.94
C ASP A 195 -11.48 14.54 -25.43
N HIS A 196 -10.51 13.83 -24.83
CA HIS A 196 -9.94 12.67 -25.56
C HIS A 196 -9.45 11.46 -24.74
N ILE A 197 -9.76 11.29 -23.44
CA ILE A 197 -9.33 10.07 -22.72
C ILE A 197 -10.54 9.30 -22.21
N PRO A 198 -10.80 8.07 -22.70
CA PRO A 198 -11.77 7.19 -22.10
C PRO A 198 -11.30 6.85 -20.68
N ILE A 199 -12.00 7.36 -19.69
CA ILE A 199 -11.76 7.04 -18.27
C ILE A 199 -12.10 5.57 -18.10
N VAL A 200 -11.05 4.77 -17.91
CA VAL A 200 -11.18 3.33 -17.70
C VAL A 200 -12.02 3.12 -16.44
N GLY A 201 -13.19 2.59 -16.69
CA GLY A 201 -14.22 2.37 -15.69
C GLY A 201 -13.80 1.38 -14.63
N VAL A 202 -14.54 1.40 -13.59
CA VAL A 202 -15.03 0.40 -12.64
C VAL A 202 -15.42 1.04 -11.31
N VAL A 203 -14.89 2.23 -10.96
CA VAL A 203 -15.31 2.94 -9.73
C VAL A 203 -16.23 4.13 -10.04
N LEU A 204 -16.33 4.56 -11.29
CA LEU A 204 -16.91 5.85 -11.70
C LEU A 204 -18.31 5.77 -12.33
N GLY A 205 -18.91 4.60 -12.43
CA GLY A 205 -20.22 4.44 -13.10
C GLY A 205 -21.38 5.28 -12.53
N ALA A 206 -21.26 5.76 -11.28
CA ALA A 206 -22.29 6.60 -10.65
C ALA A 206 -21.88 8.07 -10.48
N VAL A 207 -20.64 8.43 -10.80
CA VAL A 207 -20.03 9.74 -10.46
C VAL A 207 -19.64 10.55 -11.70
N ALA A 208 -19.93 10.06 -12.90
CA ALA A 208 -19.56 10.72 -14.16
C ALA A 208 -20.12 12.15 -14.35
N SER A 209 -21.09 12.55 -13.54
CA SER A 209 -21.63 13.91 -13.50
C SER A 209 -21.16 14.76 -12.32
N ALA A 210 -20.38 14.17 -11.40
CA ALA A 210 -19.86 14.87 -10.25
C ALA A 210 -18.46 15.44 -10.58
N GLY A 211 -18.20 16.69 -10.24
CA GLY A 211 -16.90 17.31 -10.50
C GLY A 211 -15.75 16.58 -9.79
N ASP A 212 -14.52 16.79 -10.26
CA ASP A 212 -13.27 16.17 -9.81
C ASP A 212 -13.14 16.05 -8.28
N THR A 213 -13.56 17.09 -7.57
CA THR A 213 -13.49 17.15 -6.11
C THR A 213 -14.26 16.01 -5.45
N VAL A 214 -15.41 15.64 -5.98
CA VAL A 214 -16.24 14.54 -5.43
C VAL A 214 -15.56 13.19 -5.65
N VAL A 215 -14.99 12.98 -6.84
CA VAL A 215 -14.28 11.74 -7.18
C VAL A 215 -13.02 11.59 -6.31
N ILE A 216 -12.21 12.63 -6.19
CA ILE A 216 -11.00 12.60 -5.37
C ILE A 216 -11.38 12.37 -3.89
N THR A 217 -12.42 13.04 -3.40
CA THR A 217 -12.90 12.82 -2.04
C THR A 217 -13.37 11.38 -1.82
N ALA A 218 -14.09 10.79 -2.77
CA ALA A 218 -14.51 9.39 -2.69
C ALA A 218 -13.32 8.42 -2.70
N LEU A 219 -12.27 8.68 -3.50
CA LEU A 219 -11.02 7.92 -3.49
C LEU A 219 -10.31 8.00 -2.12
N GLN A 220 -10.24 9.19 -1.54
CA GLN A 220 -9.65 9.38 -0.21
C GLN A 220 -10.45 8.66 0.87
N MET A 221 -11.78 8.73 0.84
CA MET A 221 -12.64 8.00 1.78
C MET A 221 -12.46 6.48 1.65
N MET A 222 -12.38 5.97 0.41
CA MET A 222 -12.10 4.55 0.18
C MET A 222 -10.72 4.16 0.74
N LEU A 223 -9.70 4.99 0.52
CA LEU A 223 -8.36 4.79 1.09
C LEU A 223 -8.40 4.74 2.63
N LEU A 224 -9.13 5.63 3.29
CA LEU A 224 -9.29 5.63 4.74
C LEU A 224 -9.85 4.31 5.25
N LEU A 225 -10.91 3.80 4.61
CA LEU A 225 -11.51 2.51 4.96
C LEU A 225 -10.55 1.34 4.73
N GLN A 226 -9.79 1.37 3.64
CA GLN A 226 -8.79 0.36 3.32
C GLN A 226 -7.66 0.34 4.36
N ILE A 227 -7.14 1.50 4.75
CA ILE A 227 -6.10 1.60 5.79
C ILE A 227 -6.64 1.13 7.14
N GLN A 228 -7.86 1.54 7.54
CA GLN A 228 -8.49 1.04 8.77
C GLN A 228 -8.58 -0.49 8.77
N ALA A 229 -9.04 -1.08 7.66
CA ALA A 229 -9.14 -2.52 7.51
C ALA A 229 -7.78 -3.21 7.60
N THR A 230 -6.73 -2.61 7.01
CA THR A 230 -5.33 -3.08 7.07
C THR A 230 -4.82 -3.12 8.51
N TYR A 231 -5.22 -2.15 9.35
CA TYR A 231 -4.88 -2.10 10.79
C TYR A 231 -5.82 -2.93 11.68
N GLY A 232 -6.61 -3.83 11.11
CA GLY A 232 -7.47 -4.75 11.87
C GLY A 232 -8.79 -4.15 12.33
N LYS A 233 -9.10 -2.91 11.96
CA LYS A 233 -10.39 -2.28 12.30
C LYS A 233 -11.43 -2.67 11.26
N ASP A 234 -12.68 -2.80 11.69
CA ASP A 234 -13.76 -3.00 10.73
C ASP A 234 -14.03 -1.70 9.97
N PRO A 235 -14.11 -1.77 8.63
CA PRO A 235 -14.36 -0.59 7.82
C PRO A 235 -15.77 -0.06 8.09
N ASP A 236 -15.83 1.12 8.72
CA ASP A 236 -17.05 1.80 9.09
C ASP A 236 -16.98 3.29 8.73
N VAL A 237 -17.91 3.72 7.89
CA VAL A 237 -17.99 5.11 7.41
C VAL A 237 -18.29 6.06 8.58
N GLN A 238 -19.07 5.67 9.58
CA GLN A 238 -19.39 6.53 10.72
C GLN A 238 -18.16 6.76 11.61
N ARG A 239 -17.39 5.71 11.89
CA ARG A 239 -16.11 5.83 12.61
C ARG A 239 -15.08 6.65 11.85
N MET A 240 -15.08 6.56 10.53
CA MET A 240 -14.19 7.36 9.68
C MET A 240 -14.43 8.86 9.89
N TRP A 241 -15.68 9.30 10.00
CA TRP A 241 -16.00 10.71 10.27
C TRP A 241 -15.52 11.19 11.62
N GLN A 242 -15.50 10.32 12.63
CA GLN A 242 -14.93 10.62 13.94
C GLN A 242 -13.40 10.76 13.89
N LEU A 243 -12.76 10.09 12.94
CA LEU A 243 -11.30 10.16 12.72
C LEU A 243 -10.88 11.38 11.89
N LEU A 244 -11.73 11.94 11.03
CA LEU A 244 -11.39 13.07 10.16
C LEU A 244 -10.96 14.34 10.94
N PRO A 245 -11.66 14.81 12.01
CA PRO A 245 -11.19 15.92 12.81
C PRO A 245 -9.87 15.62 13.52
N VAL A 246 -9.67 14.34 13.80
CA VAL A 246 -8.55 13.76 14.51
C VAL A 246 -7.31 13.71 13.60
N ILE A 247 -7.44 13.41 12.32
CA ILE A 247 -6.37 13.34 11.32
C ILE A 247 -5.84 14.74 10.96
N GLY A 248 -6.71 15.73 10.97
CA GLY A 248 -6.37 17.10 10.53
C GLY A 248 -6.09 18.11 11.65
N GLY A 249 -6.14 17.73 12.92
CA GLY A 249 -5.87 18.66 14.02
C GLY A 249 -6.62 19.99 13.87
N GLY A 250 -7.94 19.97 13.65
CA GLY A 250 -8.82 21.15 13.58
C GLY A 250 -8.58 22.14 12.41
N LEU A 251 -7.40 22.18 11.83
CA LEU A 251 -7.05 23.10 10.74
C LEU A 251 -6.50 22.40 9.49
N GLY A 252 -5.91 21.19 9.61
CA GLY A 252 -5.32 20.48 8.49
C GLY A 252 -6.36 20.05 7.45
N TRP A 253 -7.49 19.49 7.90
CA TRP A 253 -8.57 19.10 6.98
C TRP A 253 -9.24 20.31 6.33
N ARG A 254 -9.43 21.41 7.08
CA ARG A 254 -9.98 22.64 6.51
C ARG A 254 -9.02 23.34 5.54
N ALA A 255 -7.72 23.22 5.74
CA ALA A 255 -6.72 23.72 4.80
C ALA A 255 -6.65 22.81 3.57
N LEU A 256 -6.61 21.50 3.76
CA LEU A 256 -6.69 20.50 2.67
C LEU A 256 -8.03 20.60 1.92
N ALA A 257 -9.15 20.69 2.63
CA ALA A 257 -10.46 20.89 2.00
C ALA A 257 -10.55 22.24 1.26
N ARG A 258 -9.90 23.28 1.78
CA ARG A 258 -9.86 24.59 1.12
C ARG A 258 -8.94 24.59 -0.09
N GLU A 259 -7.82 23.87 -0.06
CA GLU A 259 -6.95 23.66 -1.23
C GLU A 259 -7.61 22.74 -2.27
N LEU A 260 -8.34 21.70 -1.82
CA LEU A 260 -9.12 20.83 -2.71
C LEU A 260 -10.36 21.54 -3.29
N VAL A 261 -10.99 22.46 -2.54
CA VAL A 261 -12.16 23.24 -2.96
C VAL A 261 -11.76 24.58 -3.58
N GLY A 262 -10.65 25.16 -3.14
CA GLY A 262 -10.11 26.44 -3.61
C GLY A 262 -9.21 26.26 -4.85
N PHE A 263 -9.63 25.47 -5.82
CA PHE A 263 -8.98 25.42 -7.11
C PHE A 263 -8.84 26.82 -7.67
N VAL A 264 -7.61 27.34 -7.63
CA VAL A 264 -7.29 28.57 -8.35
C VAL A 264 -7.55 28.28 -9.81
N PRO A 265 -8.51 28.97 -10.47
CA PRO A 265 -8.88 28.70 -11.87
C PRO A 265 -7.73 28.83 -12.85
N MET A 266 -6.63 29.42 -12.42
CA MET A 266 -5.43 29.69 -13.22
C MET A 266 -4.24 28.78 -12.95
N ALA A 267 -4.36 27.78 -12.03
CA ALA A 267 -3.29 26.81 -11.82
C ALA A 267 -3.23 25.87 -13.03
N GLY A 268 -2.08 25.77 -13.67
CA GLY A 268 -1.88 24.89 -14.83
C GLY A 268 -2.18 23.42 -14.50
N ILE A 269 -2.50 22.62 -15.51
CA ILE A 269 -2.87 21.21 -15.41
C ILE A 269 -1.94 20.39 -14.50
N PRO A 270 -0.58 20.51 -14.57
CA PRO A 270 0.31 19.77 -13.70
C PRO A 270 0.13 20.07 -12.22
N ILE A 271 -0.19 21.33 -11.89
CA ILE A 271 -0.34 21.78 -10.50
C ILE A 271 -1.58 21.14 -9.86
N LYS A 272 -2.70 21.04 -10.60
CA LYS A 272 -3.91 20.37 -10.11
C LYS A 272 -3.64 18.90 -9.76
N GLY A 273 -2.96 18.19 -10.66
CA GLY A 273 -2.58 16.79 -10.43
C GLY A 273 -1.67 16.62 -9.22
N ALA A 274 -0.66 17.50 -9.08
CA ALA A 274 0.28 17.45 -7.96
C ALA A 274 -0.40 17.73 -6.61
N ILE A 275 -1.35 18.65 -6.54
CA ILE A 275 -2.14 18.94 -5.34
C ILE A 275 -2.99 17.72 -4.95
N ALA A 276 -3.69 17.11 -5.90
CA ALA A 276 -4.51 15.91 -5.66
C ALA A 276 -3.65 14.73 -5.16
N TYR A 277 -2.50 14.50 -5.78
CA TYR A 277 -1.55 13.48 -5.36
C TYR A 277 -1.04 13.73 -3.94
N ALA A 278 -0.45 14.89 -3.68
CA ALA A 278 0.15 15.23 -2.40
C ALA A 278 -0.89 15.24 -1.26
N GLY A 279 -2.07 15.79 -1.52
CA GLY A 279 -3.16 15.76 -0.55
C GLY A 279 -3.57 14.34 -0.17
N THR A 280 -3.62 13.42 -1.14
CA THR A 280 -3.98 12.02 -0.88
C THR A 280 -2.87 11.28 -0.12
N ILE A 281 -1.58 11.56 -0.40
CA ILE A 281 -0.45 11.04 0.40
C ILE A 281 -0.58 11.46 1.85
N VAL A 282 -0.78 12.77 2.11
CA VAL A 282 -0.89 13.29 3.48
C VAL A 282 -2.06 12.66 4.24
N VAL A 283 -3.19 12.45 3.56
CA VAL A 283 -4.35 11.78 4.14
C VAL A 283 -4.02 10.33 4.51
N GLY A 284 -3.46 9.56 3.59
CA GLY A 284 -3.15 8.14 3.83
C GLY A 284 -2.08 7.94 4.89
N GLU A 285 -0.96 8.65 4.81
CA GLU A 285 0.11 8.57 5.80
C GLU A 285 -0.33 9.10 7.17
N GLY A 286 -1.14 10.15 7.21
CA GLY A 286 -1.69 10.70 8.45
C GLY A 286 -2.56 9.69 9.19
N VAL A 287 -3.40 8.94 8.47
CA VAL A 287 -4.25 7.89 9.05
C VAL A 287 -3.41 6.71 9.52
N ALA A 288 -2.48 6.24 8.70
CA ALA A 288 -1.59 5.14 9.07
C ALA A 288 -0.79 5.49 10.33
N PHE A 289 -0.21 6.70 10.37
CA PHE A 289 0.51 7.21 11.53
C PHE A 289 -0.36 7.25 12.80
N PHE A 290 -1.61 7.71 12.67
CA PHE A 290 -2.56 7.73 13.80
C PHE A 290 -2.90 6.33 14.29
N LEU A 291 -3.19 5.39 13.39
CA LEU A 291 -3.55 4.03 13.76
C LEU A 291 -2.38 3.26 14.39
N GLU A 292 -1.15 3.61 14.01
CA GLU A 292 0.07 2.99 14.57
C GLU A 292 0.45 3.58 15.94
N ASN A 293 0.37 4.91 16.09
CA ASN A 293 0.94 5.62 17.24
C ASN A 293 -0.11 6.13 18.23
N GLY A 294 -1.40 6.09 17.90
CA GLY A 294 -2.46 6.71 18.70
C GLY A 294 -2.37 8.24 18.79
N LYS A 295 -1.52 8.86 18.00
CA LYS A 295 -1.25 10.30 18.00
C LYS A 295 -1.38 10.88 16.59
N HIS A 296 -1.75 12.17 16.51
CA HIS A 296 -1.83 12.86 15.23
C HIS A 296 -0.45 13.27 14.72
N MET A 297 -0.30 13.22 13.41
CA MET A 297 0.81 13.88 12.74
C MET A 297 0.73 15.40 13.05
N SER A 298 1.84 16.00 13.45
CA SER A 298 1.88 17.45 13.69
C SER A 298 1.68 18.23 12.38
N LYS A 299 1.18 19.48 12.50
CA LYS A 299 1.01 20.36 11.34
C LYS A 299 2.30 20.55 10.56
N VAL A 300 3.43 20.66 11.26
CA VAL A 300 4.75 20.84 10.65
C VAL A 300 5.11 19.61 9.82
N GLN A 301 4.92 18.41 10.37
CA GLN A 301 5.17 17.15 9.66
C GLN A 301 4.27 17.00 8.42
N ALA A 302 2.96 17.26 8.59
CA ALA A 302 1.99 17.17 7.50
C ALA A 302 2.29 18.19 6.38
N SER A 303 2.65 19.44 6.72
CA SER A 303 3.02 20.47 5.74
C SER A 303 4.34 20.11 5.02
N ALA A 304 5.34 19.63 5.74
CA ALA A 304 6.61 19.23 5.13
C ALA A 304 6.42 18.04 4.19
N LEU A 305 5.61 17.06 4.57
CA LEU A 305 5.25 15.93 3.72
C LEU A 305 4.52 16.40 2.45
N TYR A 306 3.53 17.27 2.61
CA TYR A 306 2.75 17.83 1.50
C TYR A 306 3.64 18.56 0.51
N GLU A 307 4.47 19.52 0.96
CA GLU A 307 5.32 20.30 0.08
C GLU A 307 6.34 19.45 -0.69
N ARG A 308 7.00 18.51 0.01
CA ARG A 308 7.91 17.56 -0.65
C ARG A 308 7.20 16.74 -1.71
N THR A 309 6.09 16.14 -1.34
CA THR A 309 5.32 15.25 -2.23
C THR A 309 4.71 16.00 -3.41
N LYS A 310 4.26 17.25 -3.18
CA LYS A 310 3.73 18.13 -4.25
C LYS A 310 4.79 18.45 -5.29
N ASN A 311 6.01 18.75 -4.86
CA ASN A 311 7.11 19.06 -5.77
C ASN A 311 7.50 17.85 -6.63
N ASP A 312 7.61 16.66 -6.03
CA ASP A 312 7.89 15.42 -6.74
C ASP A 312 6.77 15.08 -7.74
N ALA A 313 5.51 15.20 -7.30
CA ALA A 313 4.35 14.97 -8.16
C ALA A 313 4.23 15.98 -9.31
N MET A 314 4.64 17.23 -9.08
CA MET A 314 4.63 18.27 -10.10
C MET A 314 5.66 17.99 -11.21
N GLN A 315 6.83 17.48 -10.85
CA GLN A 315 7.82 17.03 -11.81
C GLN A 315 7.31 15.84 -12.62
N PHE A 316 6.79 14.83 -11.96
CA PHE A 316 6.18 13.66 -12.61
C PHE A 316 5.04 14.04 -13.57
N ALA A 317 4.14 14.94 -13.14
CA ALA A 317 3.03 15.39 -13.98
C ALA A 317 3.51 16.13 -15.24
N ARG A 318 4.57 16.93 -15.15
CA ARG A 318 5.20 17.59 -16.29
C ARG A 318 5.78 16.58 -17.28
N ASP A 319 6.46 15.55 -16.78
CA ASP A 319 7.06 14.50 -17.60
C ASP A 319 6.01 13.71 -18.37
N VAL A 320 4.89 13.38 -17.70
CA VAL A 320 3.75 12.68 -18.32
C VAL A 320 3.12 13.53 -19.44
N ILE A 321 2.89 14.82 -19.17
CA ILE A 321 2.31 15.73 -20.16
C ILE A 321 3.28 15.98 -21.32
N GLY A 322 4.58 16.08 -21.03
CA GLY A 322 5.62 16.18 -22.05
C GLY A 322 5.61 15.00 -23.02
N LYS A 323 5.51 13.78 -22.50
CA LYS A 323 5.39 12.56 -23.29
C LYS A 323 4.10 12.48 -24.13
N LEU A 324 2.98 13.01 -23.61
CA LEU A 324 1.71 13.03 -24.33
C LEU A 324 1.67 14.11 -25.45
N ARG A 325 2.47 15.16 -25.33
CA ARG A 325 2.55 16.25 -26.35
C ARG A 325 3.63 16.00 -27.41
N GLY A 326 4.56 15.10 -27.14
CA GLY A 326 5.66 14.76 -28.05
C GLY A 326 5.37 13.57 -29.00
N ASN A 327 4.17 13.01 -28.91
CA ASN A 327 3.57 12.07 -29.87
C ASN A 327 2.39 12.77 -30.56
#